data_f7df4d4e31d003fcd5a07d2084e31da3
#
_entry.id   f7df4d4e31d003fcd5a07d2084e31da3
#
_cell.length_a   1.000
_cell.length_b   1.000
_cell.length_c   1.000
_cell.angle_alpha   90.00
_cell.angle_beta   90.00
_cell.angle_gamma   90.00
#
_symmetry.space_group_name_H-M   'P 1'
#
loop_
_entity.id
_entity.type
_entity.pdbx_description
1 polymer ?
#
loop_
_entity_poly.entity_id
_entity_poly.type
_entity_poly.pdbx_seq_one_letter_code
_entity_poly.pdbx_strand_id
1 'polypeptide(L)'
;MELVRPWPVTTKAQILLRIWRCFLSIAFRDPREPLPQFIARLGRVAPRSGDRIPPLRLRRAVLRALHLGPWRPACLANALVLYRLLREQGDPAELVIGLPVEALDHRAHAWVELDGQDLGPFPGEHHTALARFG
;
A
#
# COMPACT_ATOMS: atom_id res chain seq x y z
N MET A 1 10.18 18.90 18.72
CA MET A 1 10.46 18.57 17.32
C MET A 1 11.29 17.29 17.29
N GLU A 2 10.68 16.23 16.81
CA GLU A 2 11.39 14.96 16.74
C GLU A 2 12.30 14.94 15.51
N LEU A 3 13.57 14.76 15.77
CA LEU A 3 14.53 14.52 14.69
C LEU A 3 14.27 13.12 14.14
N VAL A 4 13.94 13.06 12.87
CA VAL A 4 13.80 11.78 12.19
C VAL A 4 15.17 11.13 12.12
N ARG A 5 15.41 10.16 12.98
CA ARG A 5 16.64 9.40 12.95
C ARG A 5 16.62 8.47 11.72
N PRO A 6 17.71 8.39 10.99
CA PRO A 6 17.80 7.38 9.93
C PRO A 6 17.70 5.99 10.56
N TRP A 7 17.01 5.09 9.88
CA TRP A 7 16.89 3.72 10.36
C TRP A 7 18.26 3.03 10.34
N PRO A 8 18.52 2.15 11.32
CA PRO A 8 19.66 1.25 11.22
C PRO A 8 19.56 0.42 9.94
N VAL A 9 20.72 0.03 9.38
CA VAL A 9 20.78 -0.77 8.16
C VAL A 9 19.96 -2.07 8.31
N THR A 10 20.00 -2.70 9.48
CA THR A 10 19.23 -3.91 9.77
C THR A 10 17.73 -3.68 9.66
N THR A 11 17.24 -2.56 10.18
CA THR A 11 15.81 -2.21 10.10
C THR A 11 15.39 -1.93 8.67
N LYS A 12 16.24 -1.22 7.90
CA LYS A 12 15.98 -0.98 6.47
C LYS A 12 15.90 -2.29 5.71
N ALA A 13 16.81 -3.21 5.96
CA ALA A 13 16.83 -4.52 5.30
C ALA A 13 15.58 -5.34 5.65
N GLN A 14 15.14 -5.32 6.90
CA GLN A 14 13.94 -6.02 7.33
C GLN A 14 12.69 -5.47 6.66
N ILE A 15 12.55 -4.14 6.59
CA ILE A 15 11.42 -3.49 5.95
C ILE A 15 11.42 -3.78 4.45
N LEU A 16 12.56 -3.66 3.81
CA LEU A 16 12.71 -3.97 2.39
C LEU A 16 12.31 -5.41 2.10
N LEU A 17 12.74 -6.35 2.93
CA LEU A 17 12.38 -7.76 2.80
C LEU A 17 10.87 -7.97 2.97
N ARG A 18 10.24 -7.30 3.94
CA ARG A 18 8.79 -7.38 4.15
C ARG A 18 8.03 -6.84 2.94
N ILE A 19 8.47 -5.71 2.39
CA ILE A 19 7.85 -5.10 1.21
C ILE A 19 7.94 -6.07 0.02
N TRP A 20 9.11 -6.64 -0.24
CA TRP A 20 9.31 -7.56 -1.34
C TRP A 20 8.54 -8.87 -1.17
N ARG A 21 8.48 -9.41 0.04
CA ARG A 21 7.67 -10.60 0.33
C ARG A 21 6.19 -10.34 0.08
N CYS A 22 5.70 -9.21 0.55
CA CYS A 22 4.32 -8.81 0.33
C CYS A 22 4.03 -8.64 -1.17
N PHE A 23 4.91 -7.95 -1.89
CA PHE A 23 4.77 -7.75 -3.32
C PHE A 23 4.74 -9.08 -4.07
N LEU A 24 5.64 -10.00 -3.76
CA LEU A 24 5.67 -11.30 -4.40
C LEU A 24 4.41 -12.12 -4.12
N SER A 25 3.89 -12.07 -2.90
CA SER A 25 2.65 -12.77 -2.57
C SER A 25 1.46 -12.21 -3.36
N ILE A 26 1.46 -10.91 -3.62
CA ILE A 26 0.44 -10.26 -4.45
C ILE A 26 0.62 -10.65 -5.91
N ALA A 27 1.86 -10.60 -6.42
CA ALA A 27 2.17 -10.90 -7.82
C ALA A 27 1.84 -12.35 -8.19
N PHE A 28 2.05 -13.28 -7.25
CA PHE A 28 1.81 -14.72 -7.46
C PHE A 28 0.49 -15.20 -6.87
N ARG A 29 -0.44 -14.30 -6.58
CA ARG A 29 -1.77 -14.70 -6.12
C ARG A 29 -2.49 -15.52 -7.19
N ASP A 30 -3.43 -16.36 -6.77
CA ASP A 30 -4.27 -17.13 -7.69
C ASP A 30 -5.13 -16.14 -8.52
N PRO A 31 -4.98 -16.09 -9.85
CA PRO A 31 -5.77 -15.21 -10.69
C PRO A 31 -7.25 -15.56 -10.72
N ARG A 32 -7.63 -16.75 -10.25
CA ARG A 32 -9.04 -17.19 -10.15
C ARG A 32 -9.75 -16.58 -8.95
N GLU A 33 -9.00 -16.12 -7.95
CA GLU A 33 -9.60 -15.48 -6.77
C GLU A 33 -10.08 -14.08 -7.15
N PRO A 34 -11.39 -13.77 -6.96
CA PRO A 34 -11.90 -12.42 -7.24
C PRO A 34 -11.16 -11.37 -6.42
N LEU A 35 -10.88 -10.23 -7.04
CA LEU A 35 -10.10 -9.16 -6.41
C LEU A 35 -10.69 -8.70 -5.06
N PRO A 36 -12.02 -8.47 -4.92
CA PRO A 36 -12.57 -8.08 -3.62
C PRO A 36 -12.29 -9.08 -2.50
N GLN A 37 -12.36 -10.38 -2.79
CA GLN A 37 -12.06 -11.42 -1.82
C GLN A 37 -10.58 -11.41 -1.44
N PHE A 38 -9.71 -11.23 -2.41
CA PHE A 38 -8.27 -11.13 -2.18
C PHE A 38 -7.94 -9.92 -1.28
N ILE A 39 -8.50 -8.76 -1.56
CA ILE A 39 -8.29 -7.55 -0.76
C ILE A 39 -8.79 -7.76 0.68
N ALA A 40 -9.97 -8.35 0.84
CA ALA A 40 -10.52 -8.64 2.16
C ALA A 40 -9.61 -9.59 2.96
N ARG A 41 -9.08 -10.62 2.31
CA ARG A 41 -8.14 -11.55 2.93
C ARG A 41 -6.82 -10.86 3.29
N LEU A 42 -6.34 -10.00 2.41
CA LEU A 42 -5.10 -9.26 2.62
C LEU A 42 -5.19 -8.33 3.83
N GLY A 43 -6.35 -7.70 4.04
CA GLY A 43 -6.59 -6.79 5.16
C GLY A 43 -6.88 -7.48 6.48
N ARG A 44 -7.25 -8.77 6.47
CA ARG A 44 -7.49 -9.57 7.67
C ARG A 44 -6.16 -10.12 8.18
N VAL A 45 -5.47 -9.33 8.93
CA VAL A 45 -4.18 -9.72 9.48
C VAL A 45 -4.14 -9.36 10.96
N ALA A 46 -3.60 -10.29 11.77
CA ALA A 46 -3.38 -10.01 13.19
C ALA A 46 -2.28 -8.95 13.32
N PRO A 47 -2.47 -7.92 14.16
CA PRO A 47 -1.42 -6.93 14.36
C PRO A 47 -0.13 -7.58 14.84
N ARG A 48 0.98 -7.18 14.26
CA ARG A 48 2.30 -7.67 14.67
C ARG A 48 2.75 -6.92 15.91
N SER A 49 3.38 -7.62 16.84
CA SER A 49 4.13 -6.99 17.89
C SER A 49 5.42 -6.42 17.32
N GLY A 50 5.79 -5.22 17.73
CA GLY A 50 7.00 -4.56 17.26
C GLY A 50 6.80 -3.06 17.06
N ASP A 51 7.85 -2.39 16.63
CA ASP A 51 7.81 -0.96 16.44
C ASP A 51 6.92 -0.57 15.27
N ARG A 52 6.02 0.37 15.53
CA ARG A 52 5.16 0.92 14.51
C ARG A 52 5.92 1.94 13.67
N ILE A 53 5.84 1.79 12.36
CA ILE A 53 6.46 2.72 11.41
C ILE A 53 5.45 3.82 11.08
N PRO A 54 5.83 5.11 11.14
CA PRO A 54 4.93 6.18 10.73
C PRO A 54 4.42 5.96 9.30
N PRO A 55 3.12 6.13 9.06
CA PRO A 55 2.52 5.81 7.75
C PRO A 55 3.19 6.50 6.55
N LEU A 56 3.55 7.77 6.66
CA LEU A 56 4.22 8.48 5.58
C LEU A 56 5.62 7.94 5.30
N ARG A 57 6.30 7.47 6.32
CA ARG A 57 7.62 6.85 6.19
C ARG A 57 7.52 5.49 5.51
N LEU A 58 6.50 4.72 5.87
CA LEU A 58 6.22 3.43 5.24
C LEU A 58 5.85 3.62 3.76
N ARG A 59 5.05 4.62 3.45
CA ARG A 59 4.73 4.99 2.07
C ARG A 59 5.99 5.25 1.25
N ARG A 60 6.92 6.03 1.78
CA ARG A 60 8.20 6.32 1.09
C ARG A 60 9.03 5.06 0.89
N ALA A 61 9.05 4.18 1.90
CA ALA A 61 9.79 2.92 1.81
C ALA A 61 9.22 2.03 0.70
N VAL A 62 7.89 1.94 0.60
CA VAL A 62 7.22 1.17 -0.45
C VAL A 62 7.56 1.73 -1.83
N LEU A 63 7.46 3.05 -2.00
CA LEU A 63 7.77 3.69 -3.28
C LEU A 63 9.22 3.43 -3.70
N ARG A 64 10.16 3.56 -2.79
CA ARG A 64 11.58 3.32 -3.09
C ARG A 64 11.87 1.86 -3.39
N ALA A 65 11.28 0.95 -2.62
CA ALA A 65 11.53 -0.47 -2.77
C ALA A 65 10.98 -1.02 -4.08
N LEU A 66 9.83 -0.52 -4.55
CA LEU A 66 9.16 -1.04 -5.73
C LEU A 66 9.48 -0.27 -7.01
N HIS A 67 10.20 0.84 -6.93
CA HIS A 67 10.59 1.63 -8.09
C HIS A 67 12.11 1.56 -8.29
N LEU A 68 12.58 0.40 -8.79
CA LEU A 68 13.99 0.16 -9.05
C LEU A 68 14.28 0.31 -10.54
N GLY A 69 15.11 1.31 -10.88
CA GLY A 69 15.47 1.57 -12.27
C GLY A 69 14.25 1.90 -13.13
N PRO A 70 14.12 1.30 -14.33
CA PRO A 70 12.98 1.54 -15.21
C PRO A 70 11.71 0.76 -14.80
N TRP A 71 11.81 -0.14 -13.83
CA TRP A 71 10.69 -0.96 -13.40
C TRP A 71 9.67 -0.15 -12.61
N ARG A 72 8.41 -0.22 -13.03
CA ARG A 72 7.30 0.53 -12.44
C ARG A 72 6.10 -0.38 -12.26
N PRO A 73 5.93 -0.99 -11.06
CA PRO A 73 4.74 -1.78 -10.78
C PRO A 73 3.47 -0.94 -10.89
N ALA A 74 2.35 -1.60 -11.18
CA ALA A 74 1.05 -0.95 -11.26
C ALA A 74 0.67 -0.28 -9.93
N CYS A 75 -0.12 0.80 -10.00
CA CYS A 75 -0.57 1.52 -8.82
C CYS A 75 -1.32 0.61 -7.82
N LEU A 76 -2.08 -0.36 -8.34
CA LEU A 76 -2.80 -1.32 -7.49
C LEU A 76 -1.82 -2.14 -6.65
N ALA A 77 -0.74 -2.65 -7.24
CA ALA A 77 0.25 -3.43 -6.50
C ALA A 77 0.91 -2.59 -5.39
N ASN A 78 1.29 -1.35 -5.69
CA ASN A 78 1.86 -0.44 -4.70
C ASN A 78 0.87 -0.17 -3.55
N ALA A 79 -0.38 0.11 -3.88
CA ALA A 79 -1.41 0.38 -2.89
C ALA A 79 -1.69 -0.85 -2.02
N LEU A 80 -1.75 -2.04 -2.62
CA LEU A 80 -1.98 -3.29 -1.88
C LEU A 80 -0.85 -3.58 -0.90
N VAL A 81 0.39 -3.36 -1.29
CA VAL A 81 1.55 -3.54 -0.39
C VAL A 81 1.45 -2.58 0.79
N LEU A 82 1.22 -1.30 0.54
CA LEU A 82 1.09 -0.31 1.61
C LEU A 82 -0.09 -0.64 2.54
N TYR A 83 -1.23 -0.99 1.97
CA TYR A 83 -2.43 -1.38 2.71
C TYR A 83 -2.13 -2.55 3.65
N ARG A 84 -1.52 -3.62 3.13
CA ARG A 84 -1.19 -4.80 3.94
C ARG A 84 -0.25 -4.47 5.09
N LEU A 85 0.81 -3.71 4.81
CA LEU A 85 1.80 -3.37 5.82
C LEU A 85 1.23 -2.47 6.92
N LEU A 86 0.37 -1.52 6.56
CA LEU A 86 -0.32 -0.69 7.55
C LEU A 86 -1.25 -1.53 8.43
N ARG A 87 -2.02 -2.44 7.82
CA ARG A 87 -2.91 -3.33 8.58
C ARG A 87 -2.11 -4.25 9.51
N GLU A 88 -0.96 -4.73 9.08
CA GLU A 88 -0.09 -5.57 9.91
C GLU A 88 0.40 -4.87 11.17
N GLN A 89 0.61 -3.58 11.12
CA GLN A 89 1.04 -2.82 12.29
C GLN A 89 -0.12 -2.23 13.11
N GLY A 90 -1.36 -2.57 12.76
CA GLY A 90 -2.55 -2.16 13.51
C GLY A 90 -3.20 -0.88 13.05
N ASP A 91 -2.73 -0.24 11.98
CA ASP A 91 -3.38 0.95 11.44
C ASP A 91 -4.67 0.57 10.71
N PRO A 92 -5.79 1.31 10.94
CA PRO A 92 -7.06 1.01 10.29
C PRO A 92 -7.11 1.58 8.87
N ALA A 93 -6.18 1.14 8.03
CA ALA A 93 -6.08 1.60 6.65
C ALA A 93 -7.22 1.05 5.79
N GLU A 94 -7.64 1.84 4.82
CA GLU A 94 -8.60 1.44 3.80
C GLU A 94 -7.92 1.46 2.42
N LEU A 95 -8.23 0.48 1.60
CA LEU A 95 -7.86 0.50 0.19
C LEU A 95 -9.03 1.07 -0.59
N VAL A 96 -8.77 2.09 -1.41
CA VAL A 96 -9.78 2.76 -2.22
C VAL A 96 -9.48 2.53 -3.69
N ILE A 97 -10.49 2.18 -4.45
CA ILE A 97 -10.41 2.06 -5.91
C ILE A 97 -11.36 3.08 -6.51
N GLY A 98 -10.89 3.85 -7.46
CA GLY A 98 -11.68 4.89 -8.07
C GLY A 98 -11.41 5.08 -9.55
N LEU A 99 -12.21 5.93 -10.17
CA LEU A 99 -12.06 6.33 -11.56
C LEU A 99 -11.76 7.84 -11.64
N PRO A 100 -11.03 8.29 -12.68
CA PRO A 100 -10.81 9.71 -12.89
C PRO A 100 -12.12 10.47 -13.03
N VAL A 101 -12.16 11.69 -12.48
CA VAL A 101 -13.32 12.58 -12.62
C VAL A 101 -13.48 13.01 -14.08
N GLU A 102 -12.38 13.17 -14.78
CA GLU A 102 -12.39 13.52 -16.22
C GLU A 102 -12.54 12.26 -17.06
N ALA A 103 -13.54 12.29 -17.96
CA ALA A 103 -14.00 11.11 -18.71
C ALA A 103 -13.04 10.58 -19.79
N LEU A 104 -11.88 11.20 -19.98
CA LEU A 104 -10.95 10.83 -21.05
C LEU A 104 -10.04 9.66 -20.69
N ASP A 105 -9.92 9.35 -19.41
CA ASP A 105 -9.11 8.23 -18.93
C ASP A 105 -10.01 7.28 -18.14
N HIS A 106 -10.18 6.06 -18.65
CA HIS A 106 -11.02 5.05 -18.01
C HIS A 106 -10.24 4.08 -17.12
N ARG A 107 -8.99 4.39 -16.83
CA ARG A 107 -8.16 3.51 -15.99
C ARG A 107 -8.54 3.66 -14.54
N ALA A 108 -8.88 2.55 -13.90
CA ALA A 108 -9.07 2.53 -12.46
C ALA A 108 -7.74 2.84 -11.76
N HIS A 109 -7.82 3.61 -10.69
CA HIS A 109 -6.70 3.94 -9.85
C HIS A 109 -6.95 3.43 -8.43
N ALA A 110 -5.90 3.03 -7.73
CA ALA A 110 -5.99 2.56 -6.35
C ALA A 110 -5.07 3.37 -5.46
N TRP A 111 -5.56 3.69 -4.27
CA TRP A 111 -4.78 4.38 -3.24
C TRP A 111 -5.20 3.91 -1.86
N VAL A 112 -4.41 4.28 -0.86
CA VAL A 112 -4.69 3.94 0.55
C VAL A 112 -5.10 5.20 1.29
N GLU A 113 -6.15 5.09 2.11
CA GLU A 113 -6.55 6.15 3.03
C GLU A 113 -6.41 5.67 4.47
N LEU A 114 -5.97 6.56 5.33
CA LEU A 114 -5.87 6.31 6.77
C LEU A 114 -6.42 7.53 7.50
N ASP A 115 -7.44 7.32 8.32
CA ASP A 115 -8.10 8.39 9.07
C ASP A 115 -8.53 9.56 8.17
N GLY A 116 -9.03 9.24 6.98
CA GLY A 116 -9.48 10.23 6.01
C GLY A 116 -8.37 10.89 5.19
N GLN A 117 -7.12 10.54 5.46
CA GLN A 117 -5.98 11.08 4.71
C GLN A 117 -5.55 10.13 3.59
N ASP A 118 -5.40 10.67 2.39
CA ASP A 118 -4.86 9.93 1.25
C ASP A 118 -3.35 9.75 1.41
N LEU A 119 -2.93 8.50 1.55
CA LEU A 119 -1.50 8.15 1.67
C LEU A 119 -0.89 7.70 0.36
N GLY A 120 -1.67 7.56 -0.69
CA GLY A 120 -1.16 7.08 -1.96
C GLY A 120 -0.90 5.56 -1.97
N PRO A 121 0.25 5.12 -2.47
CA PRO A 121 1.45 5.83 -2.95
C PRO A 121 1.25 6.81 -4.10
N PHE A 122 0.26 6.54 -4.94
CA PHE A 122 -0.16 7.47 -5.99
C PHE A 122 -1.48 8.10 -5.55
N PRO A 123 -1.50 9.43 -5.28
CA PRO A 123 -2.70 10.08 -4.72
C PRO A 123 -3.95 9.88 -5.56
N GLY A 124 -5.08 9.77 -4.87
CA GLY A 124 -6.41 9.64 -5.50
C GLY A 124 -7.07 10.95 -5.87
N GLU A 125 -6.31 12.04 -5.85
CA GLU A 125 -6.76 13.36 -6.30
C GLU A 125 -7.40 13.28 -7.69
N HIS A 126 -8.48 14.00 -7.89
CA HIS A 126 -9.22 14.00 -9.15
C HIS A 126 -9.81 12.64 -9.55
N HIS A 127 -9.98 11.75 -8.58
CA HIS A 127 -10.65 10.46 -8.78
C HIS A 127 -11.88 10.36 -7.90
N THR A 128 -12.90 9.67 -8.41
CA THR A 128 -14.10 9.35 -7.66
C THR A 128 -13.98 7.94 -7.12
N ALA A 129 -14.13 7.77 -5.81
CA ALA A 129 -14.06 6.46 -5.19
C ALA A 129 -15.26 5.59 -5.62
N LEU A 130 -14.99 4.39 -6.11
CA LEU A 130 -16.00 3.40 -6.48
C LEU A 130 -16.15 2.33 -5.41
N ALA A 131 -15.08 1.96 -4.74
CA ALA A 131 -15.08 0.90 -3.74
C ALA A 131 -14.07 1.22 -2.64
N ARG A 132 -14.42 0.87 -1.41
CA ARG A 132 -13.54 0.99 -0.25
C ARG A 132 -13.46 -0.36 0.45
N PHE A 133 -12.25 -0.75 0.85
CA PHE A 133 -11.99 -2.01 1.56
C PHE A 133 -11.23 -1.69 2.84
N GLY A 134 -11.79 -2.10 3.97
CA GLY A 134 -11.13 -1.85 5.24
C GLY A 134 -11.55 -2.75 6.36
#